data_90d7458513baa943d5dd8593adfe8058
#
_entry.id   90d7458513baa943d5dd8593adfe8058
#
_cell.length_a   1.000
_cell.length_b   1.000
_cell.length_c   1.000
_cell.angle_alpha   90.00
_cell.angle_beta   90.00
_cell.angle_gamma   90.00
#
_symmetry.space_group_name_H-M   'P 1'
#
loop_
_entity.id
_entity.type
_entity.pdbx_description
1 polymer ?
#
loop_
_entity_poly.entity_id
_entity_poly.type
_entity_poly.pdbx_seq_one_letter_code
_entity_poly.pdbx_strand_id
1 'polypeptide(L)' 'MGSQVATHRPRRLLAALGRGLRSEDELLDAAWDDAPAELRPFAAVSLRAHLDKLRAEGRA' A
#
# COMPACT_ATOMS: atom_id res chain seq x y z
N MET A 1 -12.64 -5.70 15.87
CA MET A 1 -11.80 -6.69 15.17
C MET A 1 -11.57 -6.29 13.72
N GLY A 2 -12.62 -5.90 13.00
CA GLY A 2 -12.47 -5.49 11.60
C GLY A 2 -11.56 -4.30 11.38
N SER A 3 -11.43 -3.43 12.36
CA SER A 3 -10.59 -2.25 12.24
C SER A 3 -9.10 -2.58 12.11
N GLN A 4 -8.67 -3.71 12.63
CA GLN A 4 -7.27 -4.13 12.51
C GLN A 4 -6.92 -4.47 11.06
N VAL A 5 -7.86 -5.06 10.34
CA VAL A 5 -7.65 -5.38 8.92
C VAL A 5 -7.51 -4.10 8.11
N ALA A 6 -8.36 -3.12 8.38
CA ALA A 6 -8.32 -1.84 7.68
C ALA A 6 -7.04 -1.05 7.98
N THR A 7 -6.48 -1.21 9.19
CA THR A 7 -5.26 -0.49 9.60
C THR A 7 -4.00 -1.21 9.15
N HIS A 8 -4.07 -2.51 8.93
CA HIS A 8 -2.91 -3.33 8.64
C HIS A 8 -2.22 -2.92 7.33
N ARG A 9 -3.00 -2.70 6.28
CA ARG A 9 -2.45 -2.36 4.97
C ARG A 9 -1.74 -1.00 4.93
N PRO A 10 -2.30 0.07 5.51
CA PRO A 10 -1.58 1.34 5.59
C PRO A 10 -0.25 1.23 6.33
N ARG A 11 -0.19 0.42 7.39
CA ARG A 11 1.05 0.20 8.13
C ARG A 11 2.09 -0.52 7.29
N ARG A 12 1.67 -1.53 6.54
CA ARG A 12 2.57 -2.28 5.68
C ARG A 12 3.11 -1.39 4.57
N LEU A 13 2.28 -0.52 4.03
CA LEU A 13 2.72 0.42 3.01
C LEU A 13 3.74 1.41 3.58
N LEU A 14 3.48 1.97 4.76
CA LEU A 14 4.42 2.88 5.41
C LEU A 14 5.74 2.18 5.71
N ALA A 15 5.70 0.94 6.17
CA ALA A 15 6.91 0.17 6.44
C ALA A 15 7.70 -0.06 5.16
N ALA A 16 7.03 -0.37 4.06
CA ALA A 16 7.68 -0.57 2.77
C ALA A 16 8.35 0.72 2.29
N LEU A 17 7.68 1.85 2.42
CA LEU A 17 8.26 3.15 2.06
C LEU A 17 9.48 3.46 2.93
N GLY A 18 9.41 3.13 4.23
CA GLY A 18 10.53 3.30 5.14
C GLY A 18 11.73 2.45 4.79
N ARG A 19 11.51 1.32 4.11
CA ARG A 19 12.57 0.44 3.63
C ARG A 19 13.17 0.93 2.30
N GLY A 20 12.66 2.01 1.74
CA GLY A 20 13.16 2.56 0.50
C GLY A 20 12.47 2.06 -0.76
N LEU A 21 11.42 1.24 -0.62
CA LEU A 21 10.67 0.75 -1.77
C LEU A 21 9.91 1.91 -2.40
N ARG A 22 10.04 2.08 -3.71
CA ARG A 22 9.42 3.20 -4.42
C ARG A 22 8.65 2.78 -5.65
N SER A 23 8.99 1.63 -6.26
CA SER A 23 8.28 1.18 -7.46
C SER A 23 6.92 0.63 -7.06
N GLU A 24 5.96 0.77 -7.99
CA GLU A 24 4.60 0.29 -7.79
C GLU A 24 4.58 -1.22 -7.53
N ASP A 25 5.36 -1.98 -8.30
CA ASP A 25 5.43 -3.43 -8.15
C ASP A 25 5.96 -3.82 -6.77
N GLU A 26 7.01 -3.16 -6.30
CA GLU A 26 7.58 -3.44 -4.99
C GLU A 26 6.59 -3.15 -3.87
N LEU A 27 5.89 -2.02 -3.97
CA LEU A 27 4.90 -1.64 -2.96
C LEU A 27 3.69 -2.57 -2.97
N LEU A 28 3.27 -3.01 -4.16
CA LEU A 28 2.20 -3.99 -4.26
C LEU A 28 2.60 -5.31 -3.63
N ASP A 29 3.82 -5.78 -3.88
CA ASP A 29 4.31 -7.02 -3.29
C ASP A 29 4.37 -6.92 -1.75
N ALA A 30 4.71 -5.76 -1.23
CA ALA A 30 4.86 -5.58 0.21
C ALA A 30 3.52 -5.40 0.94
N ALA A 31 2.59 -4.63 0.37
CA ALA A 31 1.35 -4.27 1.05
C ALA A 31 0.11 -4.98 0.52
N TRP A 32 0.17 -5.52 -0.70
CA TRP A 32 -0.95 -6.24 -1.32
C TRP A 32 -0.53 -7.64 -1.74
N ASP A 33 0.31 -8.27 -0.94
CA ASP A 33 0.80 -9.62 -1.20
C ASP A 33 -0.31 -10.68 -1.17
N ASP A 34 -1.42 -10.37 -0.53
CA ASP A 34 -2.59 -11.25 -0.44
C ASP A 34 -3.52 -11.12 -1.64
N ALA A 35 -3.29 -10.15 -2.53
CA ALA A 35 -4.16 -9.93 -3.68
C ALA A 35 -3.80 -10.88 -4.82
N PRO A 36 -4.80 -11.57 -5.42
CA PRO A 36 -4.54 -12.39 -6.60
C PRO A 36 -4.00 -11.53 -7.76
N ALA A 37 -3.25 -12.18 -8.65
CA ALA A 37 -2.64 -11.46 -9.78
C ALA A 37 -3.67 -10.75 -10.65
N GLU A 38 -4.84 -11.34 -10.81
CA GLU A 38 -5.92 -10.76 -11.62
C GLU A 38 -6.50 -9.49 -11.01
N LEU A 39 -6.35 -9.31 -9.69
CA LEU A 39 -6.81 -8.10 -8.99
C LEU A 39 -5.71 -7.06 -8.81
N ARG A 40 -4.51 -7.37 -9.28
CA ARG A 40 -3.36 -6.47 -9.13
C ARG A 40 -3.59 -5.09 -9.75
N PRO A 41 -4.27 -4.94 -10.91
CA PRO A 41 -4.58 -3.61 -11.44
C PRO A 41 -5.45 -2.79 -10.50
N PHE A 42 -6.40 -3.43 -9.83
CA PHE A 42 -7.24 -2.74 -8.84
C PHE A 42 -6.44 -2.36 -7.61
N ALA A 43 -5.54 -3.24 -7.18
CA ALA A 43 -4.64 -2.94 -6.06
C ALA A 43 -3.75 -1.74 -6.39
N ALA A 44 -3.31 -1.61 -7.63
CA ALA A 44 -2.50 -0.48 -8.06
C ALA A 44 -3.26 0.85 -7.93
N VAL A 45 -4.54 0.85 -8.27
CA VAL A 45 -5.38 2.04 -8.09
C VAL A 45 -5.47 2.40 -6.61
N SER A 46 -5.69 1.41 -5.75
CA SER A 46 -5.74 1.62 -4.30
C SER A 46 -4.40 2.14 -3.78
N LEU A 47 -3.29 1.59 -4.26
CA LEU A 47 -1.96 2.04 -3.88
C LEU A 47 -1.76 3.51 -4.19
N ARG A 48 -2.13 3.93 -5.40
CA ARG A 48 -1.99 5.32 -5.80
C ARG A 48 -2.80 6.26 -4.91
N ALA A 49 -4.02 5.85 -4.57
CA ALA A 49 -4.88 6.63 -3.68
C ALA A 49 -4.25 6.77 -2.30
N HIS A 50 -3.69 5.67 -1.76
CA HIS A 50 -3.00 5.72 -0.48
C HIS A 50 -1.76 6.60 -0.52
N LEU A 51 -0.98 6.53 -1.59
CA LEU A 51 0.20 7.37 -1.75
C LEU A 51 -0.16 8.85 -1.81
N ASP A 52 -1.21 9.19 -2.55
CA ASP A 52 -1.69 10.56 -2.64
C ASP A 52 -2.08 11.09 -1.27
N LYS A 53 -2.78 10.26 -0.50
CA LYS A 53 -3.20 10.64 0.85
C LYS A 53 -1.98 10.83 1.77
N LEU A 54 -1.02 9.91 1.70
CA LEU A 54 0.18 10.01 2.52
C LEU A 54 0.99 11.26 2.18
N ARG A 55 1.08 11.60 0.89
CA ARG A 55 1.76 12.83 0.46
C ARG A 55 1.05 14.06 0.97
N ALA A 56 -0.28 14.07 0.91
CA ALA A 56 -1.07 15.18 1.43
C ALA A 56 -0.88 15.35 2.94
N GLU A 57 -0.63 14.25 3.65
CA GLU A 57 -0.38 14.27 5.08
C GLU A 57 1.10 14.49 5.42
N GLY A 58 1.95 14.61 4.43
CA GLY A 58 3.39 14.80 4.64
C GLY A 58 4.13 13.55 5.07
N ARG A 59 3.59 12.37 4.79
CA ARG A 59 4.20 11.10 5.20
C ARG A 59 4.95 10.38 4.09
N ALA A 60 4.81 10.82 2.87
CA ALA A 60 5.48 10.18 1.73
C ALA A 60 6.00 11.21 0.73
#